data_b1038d1b013143933d71cf527594313c
#
_entry.id   b1038d1b013143933d71cf527594313c
#
_cell.length_a   1.000
_cell.length_b   1.000
_cell.length_c   1.000
_cell.angle_alpha   90.00
_cell.angle_beta   90.00
_cell.angle_gamma   90.00
#
_symmetry.space_group_name_H-M   'P 1'
#
loop_
_entity.id
_entity.type
_entity.pdbx_description
1 polymer ?
#
loop_
_entity_poly.entity_id
_entity_poly.type
_entity_poly.pdbx_seq_one_letter_code
_entity_poly.pdbx_strand_id
1 'polypeptide(L)'
;MIAPFFTVCSANLKVKELLGDDPVRIYPFGMHDDNLVYPYAVWQNIDGEPENYLKQNPDIDRYSIQVDVYGDTDEDTVAVARSLRDAIQSKAYITRWNAQGRDPETLKYRYSFDVDWLVNR
;
A
#
# COMPACT_ATOMS: atom_id res chain seq x y z
N MET A 1 5.90 15.25 -5.01
CA MET A 1 4.70 14.50 -5.41
C MET A 1 4.79 13.08 -4.88
N ILE A 2 3.69 12.49 -4.51
CA ILE A 2 3.64 11.13 -3.96
C ILE A 2 2.72 10.25 -4.81
N ALA A 3 2.90 8.95 -4.72
CA ALA A 3 2.05 7.99 -5.42
C ALA A 3 0.60 8.10 -4.92
N PRO A 4 -0.40 8.02 -5.81
CA PRO A 4 -1.80 8.17 -5.40
C PRO A 4 -2.39 6.87 -4.81
N PHE A 5 -1.67 6.24 -3.93
CA PHE A 5 -2.05 4.94 -3.36
C PHE A 5 -3.35 5.02 -2.56
N PHE A 6 -3.41 5.97 -1.63
CA PHE A 6 -4.61 6.12 -0.79
C PHE A 6 -5.84 6.44 -1.63
N THR A 7 -5.71 7.38 -2.57
CA THR A 7 -6.83 7.81 -3.40
C THR A 7 -7.43 6.64 -4.20
N VAL A 8 -6.57 5.83 -4.81
CA VAL A 8 -7.02 4.70 -5.62
C VAL A 8 -7.63 3.61 -4.74
N CYS A 9 -6.95 3.25 -3.66
CA CYS A 9 -7.41 2.16 -2.80
C CYS A 9 -8.68 2.54 -2.04
N SER A 10 -8.77 3.77 -1.53
CA SER A 10 -9.94 4.20 -0.76
C SER A 10 -11.21 4.32 -1.60
N ALA A 11 -11.09 4.37 -2.92
CA ALA A 11 -12.25 4.37 -3.82
C ALA A 11 -12.74 2.96 -4.18
N ASN A 12 -12.01 1.93 -3.82
CA ASN A 12 -12.33 0.56 -4.19
C ASN A 12 -13.30 -0.06 -3.17
N LEU A 13 -14.39 -0.65 -3.66
CA LEU A 13 -15.44 -1.20 -2.80
C LEU A 13 -14.95 -2.35 -1.95
N LYS A 14 -14.14 -3.25 -2.51
CA LYS A 14 -13.61 -4.40 -1.77
C LYS A 14 -12.68 -3.96 -0.65
N VAL A 15 -11.85 -2.96 -0.91
CA VAL A 15 -10.98 -2.38 0.11
C VAL A 15 -11.80 -1.78 1.25
N LYS A 16 -12.87 -1.06 0.93
CA LYS A 16 -13.77 -0.48 1.93
C LYS A 16 -14.45 -1.55 2.78
N GLU A 17 -14.83 -2.67 2.19
CA GLU A 17 -15.43 -3.77 2.93
C GLU A 17 -14.48 -4.30 4.00
N LEU A 18 -13.19 -4.38 3.68
CA LEU A 18 -12.19 -4.98 4.56
C LEU A 18 -11.57 -3.98 5.53
N LEU A 19 -11.35 -2.75 5.09
CA LEU A 19 -10.64 -1.72 5.85
C LEU A 19 -11.53 -0.59 6.38
N GLY A 20 -12.83 -0.68 6.15
CA GLY A 20 -13.76 0.36 6.58
C GLY A 20 -13.88 1.48 5.55
N ASP A 21 -14.85 2.37 5.78
CA ASP A 21 -15.18 3.41 4.81
C ASP A 21 -15.15 4.82 5.43
N ASP A 22 -15.19 4.94 6.74
CA ASP A 22 -15.25 6.24 7.38
C ASP A 22 -14.47 6.24 8.70
N PRO A 23 -13.16 6.41 8.63
CA PRO A 23 -12.29 6.43 7.45
C PRO A 23 -11.85 5.03 7.01
N VAL A 24 -11.33 4.93 5.78
CA VAL A 24 -10.64 3.72 5.34
C VAL A 24 -9.32 3.62 6.11
N ARG A 25 -9.07 2.46 6.70
CA ARG A 25 -7.89 2.25 7.55
C ARG A 25 -6.62 2.00 6.74
N ILE A 26 -6.21 3.00 5.97
CA ILE A 26 -4.96 3.04 5.23
C ILE A 26 -4.23 4.31 5.67
N TYR A 27 -3.04 4.15 6.23
CA TYR A 27 -2.31 5.26 6.85
C TYR A 27 -0.96 5.47 6.18
N PRO A 28 -0.57 6.75 5.94
CA PRO A 28 0.82 7.05 5.60
C PRO A 28 1.73 6.70 6.79
N PHE A 29 2.99 6.46 6.50
CA PHE A 29 3.97 6.11 7.52
C PHE A 29 3.94 7.09 8.69
N GLY A 30 3.80 6.54 9.89
CA GLY A 30 3.84 7.32 11.13
C GLY A 30 2.59 8.12 11.46
N MET A 31 1.54 8.02 10.65
CA MET A 31 0.33 8.86 10.82
C MET A 31 -0.92 8.07 11.17
N HIS A 32 -0.78 6.95 11.85
CA HIS A 32 -1.93 6.17 12.33
C HIS A 32 -2.35 6.62 13.74
N ASP A 33 -3.59 6.30 14.10
CA ASP A 33 -4.11 6.53 15.42
C ASP A 33 -3.44 5.61 16.46
N ASP A 34 -3.43 6.03 17.72
CA ASP A 34 -2.92 5.21 18.83
C ASP A 34 -3.80 3.98 19.05
N ASN A 35 -5.10 4.11 18.81
CA ASN A 35 -6.06 3.01 18.94
C ASN A 35 -6.29 2.36 17.57
N LEU A 36 -5.43 1.44 17.21
CA LEU A 36 -5.50 0.76 15.92
C LEU A 36 -6.60 -0.30 15.91
N VAL A 37 -7.38 -0.30 14.84
CA VAL A 37 -8.38 -1.33 14.57
C VAL A 37 -7.86 -2.23 13.46
N TYR A 38 -7.82 -3.52 13.68
CA TYR A 38 -7.35 -4.49 12.70
C TYR A 38 -8.50 -4.97 11.81
N PRO A 39 -8.25 -5.27 10.54
CA PRO A 39 -6.98 -5.08 9.84
C PRO A 39 -6.77 -3.62 9.44
N TYR A 40 -5.52 -3.25 9.20
CA TYR A 40 -5.19 -1.94 8.66
C TYR A 40 -3.94 -2.06 7.77
N ALA A 41 -3.69 -1.03 6.96
CA ALA A 41 -2.53 -0.97 6.10
C ALA A 41 -1.77 0.34 6.31
N VAL A 42 -0.46 0.26 6.18
CA VAL A 42 0.44 1.41 6.25
C VAL A 42 1.27 1.42 4.97
N TRP A 43 1.50 2.58 4.40
CA TRP A 43 2.33 2.71 3.22
C TRP A 43 3.35 3.84 3.39
N GLN A 44 4.47 3.70 2.68
CA GLN A 44 5.52 4.71 2.69
C GLN A 44 6.25 4.73 1.35
N ASN A 45 6.77 5.89 0.98
CA ASN A 45 7.67 5.97 -0.15
C ASN A 45 9.04 5.43 0.27
N ILE A 46 9.57 4.48 -0.49
CA ILE A 46 10.89 3.94 -0.27
C ILE A 46 11.88 4.44 -1.30
N ASP A 47 11.38 4.90 -2.44
CA ASP A 47 12.18 5.46 -3.51
C ASP A 47 11.27 6.24 -4.43
N GLY A 48 11.77 7.35 -4.97
CA GLY A 48 11.05 8.13 -5.96
C GLY A 48 12.06 8.88 -6.82
N GLU A 49 12.00 8.65 -8.11
CA GLU A 49 12.91 9.30 -9.04
C GLU A 49 12.21 9.57 -10.37
N PRO A 50 12.62 10.64 -11.09
CA PRO A 50 12.11 10.86 -12.43
C PRO A 50 12.69 9.83 -13.40
N GLU A 51 11.85 9.32 -14.29
CA GLU A 51 12.31 8.49 -15.38
C GLU A 51 12.85 9.39 -16.49
N ASN A 52 14.15 9.39 -16.64
CA ASN A 52 14.82 10.21 -17.67
C ASN A 52 15.00 9.40 -18.93
N TYR A 53 14.29 9.81 -19.97
CA TYR A 53 14.56 9.34 -21.33
C TYR A 53 15.58 10.27 -21.94
N LEU A 54 16.59 9.72 -22.55
CA LEU A 54 17.75 10.42 -23.06
C LEU A 54 17.41 11.76 -23.73
N LYS A 55 18.01 12.83 -23.25
CA LYS A 55 17.93 14.19 -23.81
C LYS A 55 16.55 14.83 -23.81
N GLN A 56 15.60 14.26 -23.06
CA GLN A 56 14.27 14.85 -22.93
C GLN A 56 14.00 15.18 -21.47
N ASN A 57 13.13 16.15 -21.24
CA ASN A 57 12.65 16.41 -19.90
C ASN A 57 11.84 15.21 -19.41
N PRO A 58 12.03 14.77 -18.17
CA PRO A 58 11.22 13.68 -17.65
C PRO A 58 9.76 14.10 -17.56
N ASP A 59 8.89 13.33 -18.16
CA ASP A 59 7.44 13.53 -18.11
C ASP A 59 6.72 12.49 -17.25
N ILE A 60 7.48 11.52 -16.74
CA ILE A 60 6.97 10.44 -15.89
C ILE A 60 7.86 10.34 -14.66
N ASP A 61 7.25 10.29 -13.50
CA ASP A 61 7.94 10.01 -12.25
C ASP A 61 7.60 8.59 -11.81
N ARG A 62 8.61 7.87 -11.37
CA ARG A 62 8.42 6.55 -10.77
C ARG A 62 8.53 6.66 -9.26
N TYR A 63 7.57 6.10 -8.58
CA TYR A 63 7.57 6.01 -7.13
C TYR A 63 7.52 4.57 -6.70
N SER A 64 8.46 4.16 -5.85
CA SER A 64 8.39 2.87 -5.21
C SER A 64 7.85 3.07 -3.80
N ILE A 65 6.81 2.33 -3.46
CA ILE A 65 6.23 2.38 -2.13
C ILE A 65 6.25 0.99 -1.52
N GLN A 66 6.34 0.95 -0.21
CA GLN A 66 6.19 -0.27 0.56
C GLN A 66 4.85 -0.22 1.27
N VAL A 67 4.10 -1.30 1.17
CA VAL A 67 2.81 -1.44 1.83
C VAL A 67 2.91 -2.57 2.84
N ASP A 68 2.54 -2.28 4.07
CA ASP A 68 2.48 -3.26 5.16
C ASP A 68 1.04 -3.41 5.60
N VAL A 69 0.56 -4.63 5.61
CA VAL A 69 -0.79 -4.96 6.07
C VAL A 69 -0.69 -5.72 7.38
N TYR A 70 -1.48 -5.32 8.36
CA TYR A 70 -1.52 -5.93 9.68
C TYR A 70 -2.93 -6.45 9.95
N GLY A 71 -3.04 -7.65 10.50
CA GLY A 71 -4.34 -8.25 10.77
C GLY A 71 -4.31 -9.19 11.96
N ASP A 72 -5.50 -9.47 12.50
CA ASP A 72 -5.66 -10.40 13.61
C ASP A 72 -5.48 -11.85 13.19
N THR A 73 -5.83 -12.16 11.95
CA THR A 73 -5.71 -13.52 11.40
C THR A 73 -4.93 -13.49 10.10
N ASP A 74 -4.36 -14.62 9.75
CA ASP A 74 -3.67 -14.80 8.48
C ASP A 74 -4.62 -14.56 7.31
N GLU A 75 -5.84 -15.10 7.38
CA GLU A 75 -6.84 -14.96 6.33
C GLU A 75 -7.20 -13.50 6.07
N ASP A 76 -7.44 -12.72 7.12
CA ASP A 76 -7.78 -11.30 6.99
C ASP A 76 -6.62 -10.52 6.38
N THR A 77 -5.40 -10.80 6.83
CA THR A 77 -4.21 -10.11 6.36
C THR A 77 -3.99 -10.35 4.86
N VAL A 78 -4.11 -11.61 4.43
CA VAL A 78 -3.96 -11.97 3.02
C VAL A 78 -5.10 -11.39 2.19
N ALA A 79 -6.33 -11.42 2.69
CA ALA A 79 -7.48 -10.86 1.98
C ALA A 79 -7.31 -9.37 1.73
N VAL A 80 -6.83 -8.62 2.72
CA VAL A 80 -6.56 -7.18 2.58
C VAL A 80 -5.45 -6.95 1.56
N ALA A 81 -4.34 -7.67 1.67
CA ALA A 81 -3.23 -7.52 0.72
C ALA A 81 -3.69 -7.77 -0.72
N ARG A 82 -4.51 -8.79 -0.92
CA ARG A 82 -5.05 -9.12 -2.23
C ARG A 82 -5.99 -8.04 -2.75
N SER A 83 -6.83 -7.48 -1.90
CA SER A 83 -7.74 -6.41 -2.29
C SER A 83 -6.99 -5.14 -2.70
N LEU A 84 -5.93 -4.80 -1.99
CA LEU A 84 -5.09 -3.66 -2.33
C LEU A 84 -4.39 -3.87 -3.67
N ARG A 85 -3.85 -5.07 -3.91
CA ARG A 85 -3.24 -5.43 -5.19
C ARG A 85 -4.24 -5.26 -6.33
N ASP A 86 -5.44 -5.80 -6.17
CA ASP A 86 -6.46 -5.75 -7.22
C ASP A 86 -6.91 -4.31 -7.51
N ALA A 87 -6.94 -3.47 -6.47
CA ALA A 87 -7.33 -2.07 -6.63
C ALA A 87 -6.32 -1.27 -7.47
N ILE A 88 -5.04 -1.61 -7.41
CA ILE A 88 -3.99 -0.83 -8.05
C ILE A 88 -3.45 -1.43 -9.35
N GLN A 89 -3.81 -2.68 -9.67
CA GLN A 89 -3.15 -3.43 -10.75
C GLN A 89 -3.30 -2.80 -12.14
N SER A 90 -4.28 -1.92 -12.34
CA SER A 90 -4.45 -1.22 -13.61
C SER A 90 -3.57 0.04 -13.73
N LYS A 91 -2.96 0.49 -12.63
CA LYS A 91 -2.20 1.75 -12.55
C LYS A 91 -0.79 1.58 -12.04
N ALA A 92 -0.52 0.47 -11.39
CA ALA A 92 0.76 0.18 -10.77
C ALA A 92 1.00 -1.32 -10.78
N TYR A 93 2.17 -1.74 -10.39
CA TYR A 93 2.46 -3.17 -10.33
C TYR A 93 3.31 -3.49 -9.12
N ILE A 94 3.08 -4.68 -8.59
CA ILE A 94 3.84 -5.18 -7.46
C ILE A 94 5.17 -5.70 -7.98
N THR A 95 6.26 -5.13 -7.49
CA THR A 95 7.60 -5.50 -7.89
C THR A 95 8.17 -6.60 -7.02
N ARG A 96 7.67 -6.70 -5.78
CA ARG A 96 8.22 -7.67 -4.84
C ARG A 96 7.19 -7.97 -3.75
N TRP A 97 6.94 -9.26 -3.54
CA TRP A 97 6.28 -9.72 -2.33
C TRP A 97 7.35 -9.98 -1.29
N ASN A 98 7.29 -9.21 -0.20
CA ASN A 98 8.22 -9.36 0.89
C ASN A 98 7.79 -10.50 1.83
N ALA A 99 8.23 -10.49 3.06
CA ALA A 99 7.93 -11.57 3.98
C ALA A 99 6.50 -11.47 4.52
N GLN A 100 5.88 -12.61 4.71
CA GLN A 100 4.76 -12.78 5.61
C GLN A 100 5.31 -13.16 6.97
N GLY A 101 4.70 -12.67 8.02
CA GLY A 101 5.18 -13.03 9.35
C GLY A 101 4.14 -12.77 10.40
N ARG A 102 4.45 -13.24 11.59
CA ARG A 102 3.66 -13.00 12.79
C ARG A 102 4.56 -12.30 13.79
N ASP A 103 4.11 -11.17 14.32
CA ASP A 103 4.85 -10.42 15.32
C ASP A 103 4.85 -11.24 16.62
N PRO A 104 6.02 -11.60 17.17
CA PRO A 104 6.07 -12.42 18.37
C PRO A 104 5.57 -11.70 19.63
N GLU A 105 5.57 -10.39 19.65
CA GLU A 105 5.11 -9.62 20.81
C GLU A 105 3.61 -9.42 20.78
N THR A 106 3.07 -8.96 19.65
CA THR A 106 1.63 -8.64 19.53
C THR A 106 0.81 -9.84 19.08
N LEU A 107 1.44 -10.86 18.51
CA LEU A 107 0.82 -12.02 17.90
C LEU A 107 -0.07 -11.68 16.70
N LYS A 108 0.14 -10.48 16.11
CA LYS A 108 -0.57 -10.05 14.92
C LYS A 108 0.20 -10.46 13.66
N TYR A 109 -0.54 -10.64 12.58
CA TYR A 109 0.04 -11.02 11.29
C TYR A 109 0.41 -9.80 10.47
N ARG A 110 1.46 -9.92 9.68
CA ARG A 110 1.96 -8.87 8.81
C ARG A 110 2.22 -9.44 7.43
N TYR A 111 1.84 -8.68 6.42
CA TYR A 111 2.14 -9.00 5.02
C TYR A 111 2.66 -7.74 4.36
N SER A 112 3.86 -7.82 3.75
CA SER A 112 4.51 -6.65 3.16
C SER A 112 4.77 -6.88 1.69
N PHE A 113 4.58 -5.82 0.89
CA PHE A 113 4.91 -5.87 -0.54
C PHE A 113 5.35 -4.49 -1.04
N ASP A 114 6.13 -4.50 -2.13
CA ASP A 114 6.62 -3.30 -2.77
C ASP A 114 5.88 -3.08 -4.09
N VAL A 115 5.60 -1.82 -4.39
CA VAL A 115 4.84 -1.40 -5.58
C VAL A 115 5.60 -0.31 -6.30
N ASP A 116 5.68 -0.41 -7.64
CA ASP A 116 6.14 0.67 -8.49
C ASP A 116 4.94 1.36 -9.12
N TRP A 117 4.94 2.66 -9.03
CA TRP A 117 3.87 3.51 -9.55
C TRP A 117 4.46 4.56 -10.48
N LEU A 118 3.97 4.60 -11.72
CA LEU A 118 4.35 5.62 -12.68
C LEU A 118 3.30 6.71 -12.70
N VAL A 119 3.72 7.94 -12.47
CA VAL A 119 2.83 9.09 -12.42
C VAL A 119 3.27 10.10 -13.47
N ASN A 120 2.35 10.50 -14.32
CA ASN A 120 2.61 11.56 -15.30
C ASN A 120 2.74 12.90 -14.59
N ARG A 121 3.74 13.64 -15.01
CA ARG A 121 3.94 14.99 -14.52
C ARG A 121 2.89 15.94 -15.04
#